data_823f15d42e5e706dfa07fd9184a43530
#
_entry.id   823f15d42e5e706dfa07fd9184a43530
#
_cell.length_a   1.000
_cell.length_b   1.000
_cell.length_c   1.000
_cell.angle_alpha   90.00
_cell.angle_beta   90.00
_cell.angle_gamma   90.00
#
_symmetry.space_group_name_H-M   'P 1'
#
loop_
_entity.id
_entity.type
_entity.pdbx_description
1 polymer ?
#
loop_
_entity_poly.entity_id
_entity_poly.type
_entity_poly.pdbx_seq_one_letter_code
_entity_poly.pdbx_strand_id
1 'polypeptide(L)'
;MKESTKKQLVFLPLLIMGLALALSAVLYAVRNPWHRYVMFFGEYGSDKIYSETRLVSKEDTFQDQVQAFTDSLVLGPRTNRFLPLFASGTTVEFCIVKDGTAYVGLSENALFFSEECADIKTGISMLKRNIVRNFTNIDTVEVYIDSIQVEG
;
A
#
# COMPACT_ATOMS: atom_id res chain seq x y z
N MET A 1 7.92 -9.02 -61.17
CA MET A 1 8.63 -8.13 -60.25
C MET A 1 7.74 -7.17 -59.43
N LYS A 2 6.43 -6.98 -59.73
CA LYS A 2 5.53 -6.04 -59.02
C LYS A 2 4.82 -6.60 -57.78
N GLU A 3 4.66 -7.90 -57.61
CA GLU A 3 3.93 -8.48 -56.45
C GLU A 3 4.76 -8.58 -55.18
N SER A 4 6.07 -8.85 -55.32
CA SER A 4 6.98 -8.92 -54.16
C SER A 4 7.11 -7.59 -53.44
N THR A 5 7.14 -6.48 -54.18
CA THR A 5 7.27 -5.12 -53.63
C THR A 5 6.03 -4.67 -52.88
N LYS A 6 4.82 -5.08 -53.29
CA LYS A 6 3.57 -4.78 -52.59
C LYS A 6 3.44 -5.54 -51.26
N LYS A 7 3.89 -6.80 -51.21
CA LYS A 7 3.91 -7.59 -49.97
C LYS A 7 4.90 -7.00 -48.96
N GLN A 8 6.08 -6.58 -49.41
CA GLN A 8 7.08 -5.91 -48.55
C GLN A 8 6.58 -4.56 -48.00
N LEU A 9 5.81 -3.80 -48.79
CA LEU A 9 5.28 -2.50 -48.40
C LEU A 9 4.23 -2.59 -47.28
N VAL A 10 3.51 -3.70 -47.17
CA VAL A 10 2.52 -3.94 -46.11
C VAL A 10 3.16 -4.59 -44.87
N PHE A 11 4.20 -5.42 -45.08
CA PHE A 11 4.86 -6.12 -43.96
C PHE A 11 5.71 -5.17 -43.10
N LEU A 12 6.33 -4.15 -43.69
CA LEU A 12 7.20 -3.21 -42.98
C LEU A 12 6.44 -2.42 -41.89
N PRO A 13 5.30 -1.78 -42.15
CA PRO A 13 4.53 -1.06 -41.10
C PRO A 13 3.97 -2.00 -40.04
N LEU A 14 3.59 -3.23 -40.37
CA LEU A 14 3.14 -4.24 -39.41
C LEU A 14 4.27 -4.65 -38.45
N LEU A 15 5.48 -4.82 -38.99
CA LEU A 15 6.66 -5.15 -38.19
C LEU A 15 7.03 -4.00 -37.22
N ILE A 16 7.00 -2.76 -37.71
CA ILE A 16 7.27 -1.56 -36.90
C ILE A 16 6.21 -1.43 -35.79
N MET A 17 4.93 -1.66 -36.08
CA MET A 17 3.86 -1.61 -35.11
C MET A 17 4.01 -2.71 -34.04
N GLY A 18 4.38 -3.92 -34.45
CA GLY A 18 4.67 -5.02 -33.51
C GLY A 18 5.85 -4.71 -32.59
N LEU A 19 6.92 -4.12 -33.16
CA LEU A 19 8.10 -3.73 -32.38
C LEU A 19 7.79 -2.59 -31.40
N ALA A 20 6.99 -1.61 -31.81
CA ALA A 20 6.55 -0.51 -30.97
C ALA A 20 5.64 -1.00 -29.81
N LEU A 21 4.73 -1.95 -30.08
CA LEU A 21 3.92 -2.59 -29.06
C LEU A 21 4.76 -3.39 -28.05
N ALA A 22 5.71 -4.18 -28.54
CA ALA A 22 6.62 -4.94 -27.68
C ALA A 22 7.47 -4.01 -26.80
N LEU A 23 8.02 -2.94 -27.36
CA LEU A 23 8.79 -1.95 -26.63
C LEU A 23 7.93 -1.22 -25.58
N SER A 24 6.70 -0.85 -25.94
CA SER A 24 5.75 -0.20 -25.02
C SER A 24 5.39 -1.14 -23.86
N ALA A 25 5.16 -2.42 -24.12
CA ALA A 25 4.86 -3.40 -23.08
C ALA A 25 6.06 -3.61 -22.13
N VAL A 26 7.27 -3.67 -22.65
CA VAL A 26 8.50 -3.77 -21.84
C VAL A 26 8.69 -2.52 -20.99
N LEU A 27 8.54 -1.33 -21.58
CA LEU A 27 8.66 -0.07 -20.84
C LEU A 27 7.58 0.07 -19.75
N TYR A 28 6.36 -0.39 -20.01
CA TYR A 28 5.29 -0.42 -19.00
C TYR A 28 5.62 -1.37 -17.85
N ALA A 29 6.10 -2.58 -18.16
CA ALA A 29 6.46 -3.57 -17.15
C ALA A 29 7.64 -3.13 -16.28
N VAL A 30 8.64 -2.46 -16.87
CA VAL A 30 9.84 -1.97 -16.17
C VAL A 30 9.53 -0.70 -15.35
N ARG A 31 8.61 0.14 -15.82
CA ARG A 31 8.29 1.43 -15.22
C ARG A 31 7.02 1.43 -14.37
N ASN A 32 6.44 0.28 -14.04
CA ASN A 32 5.27 0.26 -13.16
C ASN A 32 5.67 0.69 -11.74
N PRO A 33 5.38 1.96 -11.33
CA PRO A 33 5.85 2.51 -10.06
C PRO A 33 4.93 2.18 -8.89
N TRP A 34 4.01 1.22 -9.06
CA TRP A 34 2.96 0.96 -8.08
C TRP A 34 2.90 -0.49 -7.65
N HIS A 35 2.79 -0.71 -6.33
CA HIS A 35 2.38 -1.98 -5.75
C HIS A 35 0.90 -1.94 -5.35
N ARG A 36 0.21 -3.06 -5.56
CA ARG A 36 -1.17 -3.23 -5.16
C ARG A 36 -1.22 -3.92 -3.81
N TYR A 37 -1.85 -3.27 -2.83
CA TYR A 37 -2.09 -3.79 -1.50
C TYR A 37 -3.58 -3.88 -1.19
N VAL A 38 -3.94 -4.78 -0.26
CA VAL A 38 -5.31 -4.91 0.27
C VAL A 38 -5.30 -4.42 1.71
N MET A 39 -5.93 -3.29 1.97
CA MET A 39 -6.04 -2.69 3.30
C MET A 39 -7.40 -3.00 3.91
N PHE A 40 -7.42 -3.34 5.18
CA PHE A 40 -8.62 -3.70 5.93
C PHE A 40 -8.99 -2.58 6.90
N PHE A 41 -10.28 -2.22 6.89
CA PHE A 41 -10.86 -1.18 7.73
C PHE A 41 -12.17 -1.67 8.34
N GLY A 42 -12.53 -1.15 9.51
CA GLY A 42 -13.86 -1.33 10.10
C GLY A 42 -14.93 -0.53 9.36
N GLU A 43 -16.18 -0.89 9.56
CA GLU A 43 -17.34 -0.12 9.11
C GLU A 43 -17.92 0.68 10.28
N TYR A 44 -18.40 1.89 10.01
CA TYR A 44 -19.11 2.69 11.02
C TYR A 44 -20.34 1.95 11.57
N GLY A 45 -20.46 1.89 12.91
CA GLY A 45 -21.61 1.30 13.58
C GLY A 45 -21.77 -0.22 13.40
N SER A 46 -20.70 -0.92 13.01
CA SER A 46 -20.73 -2.36 12.76
C SER A 46 -19.37 -2.98 13.08
N ASP A 47 -19.38 -4.23 13.57
CA ASP A 47 -18.14 -5.01 13.77
C ASP A 47 -17.59 -5.63 12.48
N LYS A 48 -18.14 -5.27 11.33
CA LYS A 48 -17.71 -5.81 10.04
C LYS A 48 -16.41 -5.16 9.58
N ILE A 49 -15.55 -5.99 9.01
CA ILE A 49 -14.28 -5.57 8.40
C ILE A 49 -14.40 -5.68 6.90
N TYR A 50 -14.06 -4.63 6.23
CA TYR A 50 -14.03 -4.54 4.77
C TYR A 50 -12.61 -4.34 4.26
N SER A 51 -12.39 -4.69 3.01
CA SER A 51 -11.11 -4.50 2.35
C SER A 51 -11.21 -3.44 1.24
N GLU A 52 -10.18 -2.64 1.15
CA GLU A 52 -9.97 -1.67 0.07
C GLU A 52 -8.66 -1.99 -0.63
N THR A 53 -8.70 -2.08 -1.96
CA THR A 53 -7.48 -2.24 -2.75
C THR A 53 -6.88 -0.87 -3.04
N ARG A 54 -5.58 -0.73 -2.71
CA ARG A 54 -4.87 0.53 -2.88
C ARG A 54 -3.55 0.32 -3.64
N LEU A 55 -3.23 1.30 -4.49
CA LEU A 55 -1.92 1.40 -5.14
C LEU A 55 -1.04 2.30 -4.27
N VAL A 56 0.10 1.76 -3.85
CA VAL A 56 1.14 2.47 -3.09
C VAL A 56 2.39 2.54 -3.96
N SER A 57 3.16 3.60 -3.85
CA SER A 57 4.43 3.74 -4.58
C SER A 57 5.33 2.53 -4.33
N LYS A 58 6.05 2.15 -5.37
CA LYS A 58 7.09 1.13 -5.26
C LYS A 58 8.36 1.79 -4.77
N GLU A 59 8.84 1.35 -3.62
CA GLU A 59 10.07 1.83 -3.02
C GLU A 59 11.25 0.89 -3.31
N ASP A 60 12.46 1.42 -3.21
CA ASP A 60 13.68 0.68 -3.56
C ASP A 60 14.05 -0.35 -2.49
N THR A 61 13.74 -0.11 -1.23
CA THR A 61 14.03 -1.03 -0.14
C THR A 61 12.75 -1.64 0.45
N PHE A 62 12.90 -2.83 1.03
CA PHE A 62 11.78 -3.49 1.71
C PHE A 62 11.25 -2.66 2.89
N GLN A 63 12.14 -2.02 3.66
CA GLN A 63 11.78 -1.16 4.77
C GLN A 63 10.97 0.05 4.30
N ASP A 64 11.43 0.76 3.26
CA ASP A 64 10.73 1.92 2.72
C ASP A 64 9.35 1.51 2.14
N GLN A 65 9.26 0.32 1.57
CA GLN A 65 8.00 -0.23 1.08
C GLN A 65 7.00 -0.49 2.21
N VAL A 66 7.46 -1.01 3.37
CA VAL A 66 6.61 -1.19 4.56
C VAL A 66 6.19 0.17 5.12
N GLN A 67 7.09 1.14 5.14
CA GLN A 67 6.76 2.50 5.59
C GLN A 67 5.72 3.13 4.68
N ALA A 68 5.91 3.15 3.36
CA ALA A 68 4.96 3.73 2.41
C ALA A 68 3.57 3.08 2.50
N PHE A 69 3.52 1.75 2.73
CA PHE A 69 2.27 1.05 3.01
C PHE A 69 1.63 1.54 4.31
N THR A 70 2.42 1.64 5.39
CA THR A 70 1.95 2.05 6.72
C THR A 70 1.44 3.49 6.70
N ASP A 71 2.17 4.41 6.04
CA ASP A 71 1.73 5.78 5.82
C ASP A 71 0.37 5.84 5.11
N SER A 72 0.24 5.08 4.02
CA SER A 72 -1.00 5.01 3.25
C SER A 72 -2.16 4.43 4.07
N LEU A 73 -1.89 3.50 4.99
CA LEU A 73 -2.89 2.90 5.88
C LEU A 73 -3.33 3.88 6.98
N VAL A 74 -2.38 4.59 7.60
CA VAL A 74 -2.62 5.57 8.68
C VAL A 74 -3.39 6.79 8.16
N LEU A 75 -3.19 7.19 6.89
CA LEU A 75 -4.02 8.21 6.23
C LEU A 75 -5.52 7.89 6.21
N GLY A 76 -5.88 6.63 6.48
CA GLY A 76 -7.27 6.20 6.54
C GLY A 76 -7.86 5.76 5.18
N PRO A 77 -9.11 5.30 5.17
CA PRO A 77 -9.78 4.79 3.97
C PRO A 77 -10.13 5.91 2.99
N ARG A 78 -10.25 5.56 1.70
CA ARG A 78 -10.76 6.47 0.66
C ARG A 78 -12.27 6.58 0.67
N THR A 79 -12.92 5.59 1.23
CA THR A 79 -14.39 5.48 1.28
C THR A 79 -14.88 5.95 2.63
N ASN A 80 -15.68 7.01 2.68
CA ASN A 80 -16.24 7.58 3.92
C ASN A 80 -17.12 6.62 4.74
N ARG A 81 -17.45 5.47 4.20
CA ARG A 81 -18.17 4.39 4.86
C ARG A 81 -17.30 3.63 5.86
N PHE A 82 -15.99 3.65 5.65
CA PHE A 82 -15.05 2.89 6.48
C PHE A 82 -14.46 3.79 7.56
N LEU A 83 -14.20 3.18 8.71
CA LEU A 83 -13.66 3.84 9.88
C LEU A 83 -12.13 3.95 9.76
N PRO A 84 -11.54 5.15 9.83
CA PRO A 84 -10.10 5.32 9.96
C PRO A 84 -9.54 4.58 11.18
N LEU A 85 -8.30 4.12 11.13
CA LEU A 85 -7.67 3.42 12.25
C LEU A 85 -7.37 4.38 13.42
N PHE A 86 -7.01 5.61 13.10
CA PHE A 86 -6.58 6.63 14.06
C PHE A 86 -7.22 7.98 13.76
N ALA A 87 -7.15 8.88 14.71
CA ALA A 87 -7.62 10.25 14.57
C ALA A 87 -6.92 10.98 13.42
N SER A 88 -7.61 11.93 12.82
CA SER A 88 -7.09 12.78 11.75
C SER A 88 -5.82 13.51 12.21
N GLY A 89 -4.82 13.58 11.34
CA GLY A 89 -3.52 14.16 11.63
C GLY A 89 -2.51 13.21 12.29
N THR A 90 -2.88 11.94 12.52
CA THR A 90 -1.91 10.92 12.91
C THR A 90 -0.93 10.67 11.76
N THR A 91 0.37 10.65 12.08
CA THR A 91 1.47 10.38 11.13
C THR A 91 2.32 9.23 11.62
N VAL A 92 2.99 8.55 10.69
CA VAL A 92 4.04 7.58 11.01
C VAL A 92 5.35 8.34 11.19
N GLU A 93 5.93 8.28 12.37
CA GLU A 93 7.20 8.96 12.69
C GLU A 93 8.39 8.12 12.27
N PHE A 94 8.29 6.81 12.42
CA PHE A 94 9.28 5.86 11.93
C PHE A 94 8.65 4.49 11.64
N CYS A 95 9.28 3.76 10.74
CA CYS A 95 8.99 2.35 10.49
C CYS A 95 10.31 1.62 10.25
N ILE A 96 10.69 0.75 11.18
CA ILE A 96 11.94 -0.01 11.12
C ILE A 96 11.61 -1.49 11.03
N VAL A 97 12.20 -2.19 10.07
CA VAL A 97 12.02 -3.64 9.93
C VAL A 97 13.33 -4.35 10.27
N LYS A 98 13.28 -5.22 11.27
CA LYS A 98 14.43 -6.00 11.70
C LYS A 98 14.00 -7.40 12.16
N ASP A 99 14.69 -8.41 11.68
CA ASP A 99 14.54 -9.81 12.11
C ASP A 99 13.07 -10.29 12.12
N GLY A 100 12.29 -9.95 11.08
CA GLY A 100 10.87 -10.33 10.97
C GLY A 100 9.91 -9.49 11.82
N THR A 101 10.41 -8.47 12.52
CA THR A 101 9.61 -7.55 13.33
C THR A 101 9.58 -6.16 12.69
N ALA A 102 8.39 -5.59 12.56
CA ALA A 102 8.20 -4.19 12.17
C ALA A 102 7.94 -3.34 13.42
N TYR A 103 8.76 -2.35 13.63
CA TYR A 103 8.64 -1.35 14.70
C TYR A 103 8.04 -0.09 14.09
N VAL A 104 6.84 0.28 14.51
CA VAL A 104 6.09 1.42 13.95
C VAL A 104 5.87 2.46 15.03
N GLY A 105 6.43 3.65 14.83
CA GLY A 105 6.17 4.82 15.68
C GLY A 105 5.08 5.69 15.08
N LEU A 106 4.08 6.01 15.87
CA LEU A 106 2.99 6.92 15.53
C LEU A 106 3.10 8.20 16.35
N SER A 107 2.66 9.31 15.77
CA SER A 107 2.55 10.58 16.50
C SER A 107 1.52 10.51 17.62
N GLU A 108 1.64 11.40 18.61
CA GLU A 108 0.71 11.53 19.74
C GLU A 108 -0.76 11.68 19.30
N ASN A 109 -1.00 12.19 18.09
CA ASN A 109 -2.34 12.33 17.54
C ASN A 109 -3.11 11.00 17.50
N ALA A 110 -2.41 9.87 17.46
CA ALA A 110 -3.03 8.55 17.53
C ALA A 110 -3.78 8.28 18.85
N LEU A 111 -3.46 9.01 19.92
CA LEU A 111 -4.12 8.89 21.24
C LEU A 111 -5.42 9.68 21.34
N PHE A 112 -5.66 10.60 20.40
CA PHE A 112 -6.90 11.39 20.47
C PHE A 112 -8.11 10.53 20.13
N PHE A 113 -9.05 10.49 21.06
CA PHE A 113 -10.35 9.87 20.83
C PHE A 113 -11.21 10.73 19.90
N SER A 114 -11.79 10.12 18.90
CA SER A 114 -12.80 10.73 18.03
C SER A 114 -13.84 9.67 17.68
N GLU A 115 -15.11 10.06 17.64
CA GLU A 115 -16.18 9.18 17.12
C GLU A 115 -16.01 8.86 15.62
N GLU A 116 -15.12 9.59 14.95
CA GLU A 116 -14.82 9.45 13.52
C GLU A 116 -13.71 8.44 13.22
N CYS A 117 -13.09 7.82 14.24
CA CYS A 117 -12.05 6.80 14.07
C CYS A 117 -12.26 5.62 15.00
N ALA A 118 -11.52 4.53 14.78
CA ALA A 118 -11.51 3.39 15.69
C ALA A 118 -10.95 3.79 17.06
N ASP A 119 -11.36 3.07 18.11
CA ASP A 119 -10.67 3.19 19.39
C ASP A 119 -9.20 2.74 19.23
N ILE A 120 -8.33 3.26 20.09
CA ILE A 120 -6.87 3.07 19.95
C ILE A 120 -6.47 1.59 19.93
N LYS A 121 -7.12 0.75 20.72
CA LYS A 121 -6.83 -0.69 20.79
C LYS A 121 -7.19 -1.40 19.49
N THR A 122 -8.37 -1.12 18.97
CA THR A 122 -8.84 -1.62 17.68
C THR A 122 -7.95 -1.10 16.53
N GLY A 123 -7.62 0.20 16.55
CA GLY A 123 -6.72 0.81 15.55
C GLY A 123 -5.36 0.13 15.48
N ILE A 124 -4.71 -0.09 16.63
CA ILE A 124 -3.42 -0.80 16.72
C ILE A 124 -3.54 -2.25 16.24
N SER A 125 -4.58 -2.96 16.68
CA SER A 125 -4.82 -4.35 16.28
C SER A 125 -5.01 -4.47 14.76
N MET A 126 -5.77 -3.55 14.17
CA MET A 126 -5.98 -3.46 12.72
C MET A 126 -4.70 -3.08 11.96
N LEU A 127 -3.88 -2.17 12.49
CA LEU A 127 -2.58 -1.82 11.92
C LEU A 127 -1.67 -3.04 11.84
N LYS A 128 -1.49 -3.75 12.97
CA LYS A 128 -0.69 -4.98 13.05
C LYS A 128 -1.18 -6.02 12.04
N ARG A 129 -2.49 -6.29 12.02
CA ARG A 129 -3.10 -7.24 11.09
C ARG A 129 -2.86 -6.88 9.62
N ASN A 130 -2.97 -5.60 9.28
CA ASN A 130 -2.75 -5.12 7.91
C ASN A 130 -1.33 -5.34 7.46
N ILE A 131 -0.34 -5.04 8.30
CA ILE A 131 1.08 -5.20 7.98
C ILE A 131 1.41 -6.68 7.79
N VAL A 132 1.12 -7.53 8.79
CA VAL A 132 1.42 -8.97 8.72
C VAL A 132 0.74 -9.63 7.52
N ARG A 133 -0.47 -9.20 7.16
CA ARG A 133 -1.20 -9.81 6.04
C ARG A 133 -0.67 -9.43 4.66
N ASN A 134 -0.05 -8.27 4.54
CA ASN A 134 0.49 -7.79 3.27
C ASN A 134 1.98 -8.07 3.09
N PHE A 135 2.72 -8.34 4.17
CA PHE A 135 4.16 -8.60 4.15
C PHE A 135 4.49 -9.93 4.82
N THR A 136 4.67 -10.96 4.02
CA THR A 136 4.93 -12.35 4.48
C THR A 136 6.26 -12.52 5.23
N ASN A 137 7.16 -11.54 5.14
CA ASN A 137 8.45 -11.52 5.83
C ASN A 137 8.36 -10.81 7.20
N ILE A 138 7.15 -10.40 7.62
CA ILE A 138 6.90 -9.76 8.92
C ILE A 138 5.96 -10.65 9.71
N ASP A 139 6.45 -11.19 10.82
CA ASP A 139 5.71 -12.06 11.72
C ASP A 139 5.12 -11.27 12.90
N THR A 140 5.81 -10.20 13.31
CA THR A 140 5.46 -9.41 14.49
C THR A 140 5.46 -7.92 14.16
N VAL A 141 4.53 -7.17 14.78
CA VAL A 141 4.50 -5.72 14.68
C VAL A 141 4.41 -5.13 16.09
N GLU A 142 5.34 -4.28 16.42
CA GLU A 142 5.36 -3.49 17.66
C GLU A 142 5.04 -2.04 17.34
N VAL A 143 4.11 -1.46 18.10
CA VAL A 143 3.65 -0.09 17.89
C VAL A 143 4.08 0.78 19.04
N TYR A 144 4.59 1.95 18.73
CA TYR A 144 5.05 2.96 19.69
C TYR A 144 4.29 4.26 19.44
N ILE A 145 3.93 4.94 20.52
CA ILE A 145 3.36 6.29 20.50
C ILE A 145 4.13 7.09 21.52
N ASP A 146 4.71 8.21 21.13
CA ASP A 146 5.59 9.02 21.97
C ASP A 146 6.70 8.19 22.66
N SER A 147 7.33 7.31 21.88
CA SER A 147 8.39 6.38 22.34
C SER A 147 7.97 5.34 23.39
N ILE A 148 6.65 5.23 23.68
CA ILE A 148 6.10 4.23 24.58
C ILE A 148 5.46 3.12 23.76
N GLN A 149 5.86 1.87 24.02
CA GLN A 149 5.25 0.72 23.38
C GLN A 149 3.80 0.57 23.82
N VAL A 150 2.90 0.38 22.84
CA VAL A 150 1.46 0.19 23.08
C VAL A 150 1.02 -1.17 22.58
N GLU A 151 0.28 -1.87 23.44
CA GLU A 151 -0.35 -3.14 23.08
C GLU A 151 -1.79 -2.89 22.59
N GLY A 152 -2.17 -3.59 21.51
CA GLY A 152 -3.50 -3.54 20.92
C GLY A 152 -4.19 -4.89 20.95
#